data_5513378ae8811f3ccb21a528dcaccf46
#
_entry.id   5513378ae8811f3ccb21a528dcaccf46
#
_cell.length_a   1.000
_cell.length_b   1.000
_cell.length_c   1.000
_cell.angle_alpha   90.00
_cell.angle_beta   90.00
_cell.angle_gamma   90.00
#
_symmetry.space_group_name_H-M   'P 1'
#
loop_
_entity.id
_entity.type
_entity.pdbx_description
1 polymer ?
#
loop_
_entity_poly.entity_id
_entity_poly.type
_entity_poly.pdbx_seq_one_letter_code
_entity_poly.pdbx_strand_id
1 'polypeptide(L)'
;AFMMGVAGALQAPTLSLFLSREVGAQPFWIGLFYTVNAIAGIGVSLWLAKRSDSQGDRRKLIIFCCLMAIGNALLFAFNRHYLTLITCGVLLASLANTAMPQLFALAREYADNSAREVVMFSSVMRAQLSLAWVIGPPLAFMLALNYGFTVMFSIAAGIFTLSLVLIAFMLPSVARVELPSENALSMQGGWQDSDVRMLFIASTLMWTCNTMYIIDMPLWISSELGLPDKLAGFLMGTAAGLEIPAMILAGYYVKRYGKRRMMVIAVAAGVLFYTGLIFFNSPMALMTLQLFNAVFIGIVAGIGMLWFQDLMPGRAGAATTLFTNSISTGVILAGVIQGAIAQSWGHFAVYWVIAVISVVALFLTAKVKDV
;
A
#
# COMPACT_ATOMS: atom_id res chain seq x y z
N ALA A 1 -11.94 -0.56 11.40
CA ALA A 1 -10.65 -0.46 10.73
C ALA A 1 -9.92 -1.81 10.73
N PHE A 2 -9.67 -2.41 11.89
CA PHE A 2 -8.89 -3.66 12.00
C PHE A 2 -9.42 -4.80 11.12
N MET A 3 -10.70 -5.14 11.21
CA MET A 3 -11.29 -6.23 10.43
C MET A 3 -11.19 -6.01 8.93
N MET A 4 -11.49 -4.79 8.45
CA MET A 4 -11.32 -4.46 7.04
C MET A 4 -9.85 -4.53 6.61
N GLY A 5 -8.94 -4.12 7.50
CA GLY A 5 -7.51 -4.26 7.31
C GLY A 5 -7.08 -5.72 7.17
N VAL A 6 -7.57 -6.61 8.05
CA VAL A 6 -7.28 -8.05 7.98
C VAL A 6 -7.82 -8.66 6.68
N ALA A 7 -9.07 -8.36 6.29
CA ALA A 7 -9.64 -8.87 5.06
C ALA A 7 -8.85 -8.41 3.81
N GLY A 8 -8.36 -7.17 3.80
CA GLY A 8 -7.47 -6.67 2.75
C GLY A 8 -6.09 -7.35 2.77
N ALA A 9 -5.52 -7.53 3.96
CA ALA A 9 -4.22 -8.16 4.15
C ALA A 9 -4.22 -9.69 3.91
N LEU A 10 -5.39 -10.32 3.84
CA LEU A 10 -5.52 -11.69 3.34
C LEU A 10 -5.39 -11.76 1.81
N GLN A 11 -5.90 -10.77 1.09
CA GLN A 11 -6.00 -10.81 -0.36
C GLN A 11 -4.74 -10.25 -1.06
N ALA A 12 -4.28 -9.07 -0.64
CA ALA A 12 -3.24 -8.34 -1.36
C ALA A 12 -1.89 -9.09 -1.48
N PRO A 13 -1.34 -9.72 -0.42
CA PRO A 13 -0.05 -10.40 -0.49
C PRO A 13 -0.05 -11.67 -1.34
N THR A 14 -1.19 -12.34 -1.45
CA THR A 14 -1.33 -13.61 -2.16
C THR A 14 -1.81 -13.44 -3.60
N LEU A 15 -2.14 -12.23 -4.02
CA LEU A 15 -2.76 -11.95 -5.32
C LEU A 15 -1.88 -12.36 -6.50
N SER A 16 -0.59 -12.09 -6.46
CA SER A 16 0.34 -12.48 -7.55
C SER A 16 0.43 -14.00 -7.67
N LEU A 17 0.51 -14.70 -6.55
CA LEU A 17 0.54 -16.17 -6.53
C LEU A 17 -0.79 -16.78 -7.02
N PHE A 18 -1.92 -16.18 -6.64
CA PHE A 18 -3.25 -16.57 -7.14
C PHE A 18 -3.36 -16.42 -8.65
N LEU A 19 -2.97 -15.26 -9.19
CA LEU A 19 -3.01 -14.99 -10.62
C LEU A 19 -2.08 -15.95 -11.42
N SER A 20 -0.93 -16.29 -10.84
CA SER A 20 0.00 -17.24 -11.47
C SER A 20 -0.52 -18.67 -11.42
N ARG A 21 -0.94 -19.18 -10.26
CA ARG A 21 -1.23 -20.60 -10.05
C ARG A 21 -2.66 -21.00 -10.39
N GLU A 22 -3.63 -20.17 -10.00
CA GLU A 22 -5.06 -20.52 -10.17
C GLU A 22 -5.61 -20.02 -11.51
N VAL A 23 -5.14 -18.83 -11.95
CA VAL A 23 -5.60 -18.23 -13.22
C VAL A 23 -4.68 -18.60 -14.38
N GLY A 24 -3.42 -19.02 -14.10
CA GLY A 24 -2.43 -19.35 -15.11
C GLY A 24 -1.91 -18.13 -15.88
N ALA A 25 -1.96 -16.95 -15.26
CA ALA A 25 -1.49 -15.73 -15.88
C ALA A 25 0.05 -15.69 -15.95
N GLN A 26 0.57 -15.32 -17.13
CA GLN A 26 2.00 -15.08 -17.30
C GLN A 26 2.45 -13.81 -16.56
N PRO A 27 3.75 -13.65 -16.24
CA PRO A 27 4.26 -12.52 -15.45
C PRO A 27 3.85 -11.14 -15.98
N PHE A 28 3.86 -10.94 -17.30
CA PHE A 28 3.40 -9.68 -17.90
C PHE A 28 1.93 -9.35 -17.56
N TRP A 29 1.05 -10.35 -17.65
CA TRP A 29 -0.37 -10.17 -17.34
C TRP A 29 -0.62 -9.94 -15.85
N ILE A 30 0.20 -10.55 -14.98
CA ILE A 30 0.17 -10.27 -13.53
C ILE A 30 0.54 -8.81 -13.29
N GLY A 31 1.65 -8.32 -13.85
CA GLY A 31 2.06 -6.93 -13.73
C GLY A 31 1.01 -5.95 -14.28
N LEU A 32 0.43 -6.26 -15.46
CA LEU A 32 -0.64 -5.46 -16.06
C LEU A 32 -1.87 -5.38 -15.15
N PHE A 33 -2.22 -6.47 -14.47
CA PHE A 33 -3.33 -6.48 -13.52
C PHE A 33 -3.13 -5.45 -12.41
N TYR A 34 -1.94 -5.40 -11.79
CA TYR A 34 -1.62 -4.42 -10.75
C TYR A 34 -1.66 -2.98 -11.28
N THR A 35 -1.14 -2.75 -12.47
CA THR A 35 -1.17 -1.42 -13.12
C THR A 35 -2.60 -0.96 -13.40
N VAL A 36 -3.42 -1.81 -14.02
CA VAL A 36 -4.83 -1.49 -14.32
C VAL A 36 -5.63 -1.28 -13.03
N ASN A 37 -5.38 -2.12 -12.02
CA ASN A 37 -6.02 -1.96 -10.70
C ASN A 37 -5.65 -0.63 -10.02
N ALA A 38 -4.39 -0.19 -10.12
CA ALA A 38 -3.95 1.09 -9.58
C ALA A 38 -4.57 2.28 -10.32
N ILE A 39 -4.60 2.25 -11.66
CA ILE A 39 -5.20 3.30 -12.48
C ILE A 39 -6.71 3.41 -12.19
N ALA A 40 -7.42 2.28 -12.19
CA ALA A 40 -8.84 2.23 -11.90
C ALA A 40 -9.12 2.70 -10.46
N GLY A 41 -8.29 2.29 -9.50
CA GLY A 41 -8.40 2.72 -8.09
C GLY A 41 -8.32 4.24 -7.93
N ILE A 42 -7.38 4.89 -8.62
CA ILE A 42 -7.25 6.36 -8.62
C ILE A 42 -8.52 6.99 -9.23
N GLY A 43 -8.91 6.55 -10.43
CA GLY A 43 -10.08 7.11 -11.12
C GLY A 43 -11.37 6.99 -10.31
N VAL A 44 -11.64 5.81 -9.77
CA VAL A 44 -12.82 5.53 -8.94
C VAL A 44 -12.79 6.30 -7.64
N SER A 45 -11.62 6.37 -6.97
CA SER A 45 -11.46 7.11 -5.72
C SER A 45 -11.73 8.60 -5.90
N LEU A 46 -11.20 9.21 -6.97
CA LEU A 46 -11.46 10.62 -7.29
C LEU A 46 -12.93 10.87 -7.61
N TRP A 47 -13.55 9.99 -8.40
CA TRP A 47 -14.97 10.10 -8.75
C TRP A 47 -15.88 9.98 -7.53
N LEU A 48 -15.62 8.99 -6.66
CA LEU A 48 -16.39 8.79 -5.43
C LEU A 48 -16.15 9.92 -4.41
N ALA A 49 -14.92 10.41 -4.26
CA ALA A 49 -14.62 11.54 -3.40
C ALA A 49 -15.42 12.77 -3.82
N LYS A 50 -15.39 13.13 -5.11
CA LYS A 50 -16.16 14.25 -5.65
C LYS A 50 -17.66 14.09 -5.42
N ARG A 51 -18.20 12.88 -5.56
CA ARG A 51 -19.62 12.60 -5.33
C ARG A 51 -19.97 12.56 -3.84
N SER A 52 -19.10 12.04 -3.00
CA SER A 52 -19.24 12.02 -1.54
C SER A 52 -19.21 13.44 -0.96
N ASP A 53 -18.42 14.32 -1.58
CA ASP A 53 -18.28 15.69 -1.12
C ASP A 53 -19.50 16.57 -1.41
N SER A 54 -20.31 16.22 -2.41
CA SER A 54 -21.49 16.99 -2.79
C SER A 54 -22.77 16.54 -2.09
N GLN A 55 -22.92 15.30 -1.70
CA GLN A 55 -24.16 14.76 -1.13
C GLN A 55 -23.91 13.47 -0.33
N GLY A 56 -24.31 13.42 0.94
CA GLY A 56 -24.63 12.15 1.56
C GLY A 56 -23.91 11.77 2.85
N ASP A 57 -24.56 10.89 3.56
CA ASP A 57 -24.10 10.17 4.73
C ASP A 57 -22.91 9.25 4.35
N ARG A 58 -21.71 9.54 4.85
CA ARG A 58 -20.49 8.73 4.61
C ARG A 58 -20.69 7.26 5.02
N ARG A 59 -21.55 7.00 6.01
CA ARG A 59 -21.89 5.64 6.44
C ARG A 59 -22.52 4.83 5.30
N LYS A 60 -23.45 5.42 4.52
CA LYS A 60 -24.05 4.74 3.35
C LYS A 60 -23.01 4.40 2.29
N LEU A 61 -22.06 5.32 2.06
CA LEU A 61 -20.96 5.08 1.12
C LEU A 61 -20.04 3.95 1.61
N ILE A 62 -19.71 3.93 2.90
CA ILE A 62 -18.86 2.85 3.48
C ILE A 62 -19.61 1.50 3.36
N ILE A 63 -20.91 1.46 3.64
CA ILE A 63 -21.74 0.25 3.46
C ILE A 63 -21.70 -0.22 2.01
N PHE A 64 -21.87 0.68 1.05
CA PHE A 64 -21.77 0.36 -0.38
C PHE A 64 -20.40 -0.21 -0.74
N CYS A 65 -19.32 0.43 -0.29
CA CYS A 65 -17.97 -0.05 -0.54
C CYS A 65 -17.70 -1.42 0.10
N CYS A 66 -18.27 -1.70 1.28
CA CYS A 66 -18.18 -3.03 1.91
C CYS A 66 -18.93 -4.10 1.10
N LEU A 67 -20.10 -3.78 0.53
CA LEU A 67 -20.80 -4.69 -0.38
C LEU A 67 -19.95 -4.99 -1.63
N MET A 68 -19.28 -3.98 -2.18
CA MET A 68 -18.34 -4.18 -3.30
C MET A 68 -17.15 -5.04 -2.90
N ALA A 69 -16.64 -4.89 -1.67
CA ALA A 69 -15.55 -5.72 -1.15
C ALA A 69 -15.97 -7.19 -1.00
N ILE A 70 -17.19 -7.45 -0.52
CA ILE A 70 -17.76 -8.81 -0.43
C ILE A 70 -17.89 -9.40 -1.84
N GLY A 71 -18.48 -8.65 -2.77
CA GLY A 71 -18.63 -9.07 -4.18
C GLY A 71 -17.28 -9.36 -4.83
N ASN A 72 -16.27 -8.52 -4.58
CA ASN A 72 -14.91 -8.73 -5.06
C ASN A 72 -14.30 -10.03 -4.50
N ALA A 73 -14.35 -10.22 -3.18
CA ALA A 73 -13.80 -11.40 -2.55
C ALA A 73 -14.49 -12.70 -3.04
N LEU A 74 -15.81 -12.69 -3.20
CA LEU A 74 -16.55 -13.82 -3.77
C LEU A 74 -16.22 -14.05 -5.24
N LEU A 75 -16.05 -12.99 -6.03
CA LEU A 75 -15.62 -13.11 -7.42
C LEU A 75 -14.26 -13.83 -7.51
N PHE A 76 -13.29 -13.43 -6.70
CA PHE A 76 -11.97 -14.07 -6.66
C PHE A 76 -12.03 -15.51 -6.08
N ALA A 77 -12.95 -15.76 -5.15
CA ALA A 77 -13.14 -17.11 -4.61
C ALA A 77 -13.57 -18.13 -5.67
N PHE A 78 -14.47 -17.74 -6.58
CA PHE A 78 -15.13 -18.68 -7.49
C PHE A 78 -14.80 -18.48 -8.98
N ASN A 79 -14.12 -17.40 -9.36
CA ASN A 79 -13.78 -17.13 -10.75
C ASN A 79 -12.26 -17.30 -10.97
N ARG A 80 -11.89 -17.88 -12.12
CA ARG A 80 -10.49 -18.10 -12.57
C ARG A 80 -10.22 -17.51 -13.93
N HIS A 81 -11.21 -16.81 -14.50
CA HIS A 81 -11.06 -16.23 -15.83
C HIS A 81 -10.42 -14.85 -15.75
N TYR A 82 -9.22 -14.69 -16.32
CA TYR A 82 -8.42 -13.47 -16.21
C TYR A 82 -9.18 -12.20 -16.66
N LEU A 83 -9.89 -12.24 -17.80
CA LEU A 83 -10.62 -11.06 -18.30
C LEU A 83 -11.73 -10.62 -17.35
N THR A 84 -12.42 -11.54 -16.70
CA THR A 84 -13.44 -11.20 -15.71
C THR A 84 -12.82 -10.55 -14.47
N LEU A 85 -11.65 -11.06 -14.04
CA LEU A 85 -10.96 -10.51 -12.87
C LEU A 85 -10.37 -9.12 -13.14
N ILE A 86 -9.77 -8.89 -14.32
CA ILE A 86 -9.17 -7.59 -14.65
C ILE A 86 -10.23 -6.51 -14.97
N THR A 87 -11.44 -6.91 -15.34
CA THR A 87 -12.55 -5.96 -15.60
C THR A 87 -13.44 -5.81 -14.37
N CYS A 88 -14.29 -6.79 -14.10
CA CYS A 88 -15.23 -6.76 -12.97
C CYS A 88 -14.50 -6.76 -11.62
N GLY A 89 -13.47 -7.59 -11.46
CA GLY A 89 -12.69 -7.66 -10.21
C GLY A 89 -12.00 -6.34 -9.89
N VAL A 90 -11.32 -5.74 -10.86
CA VAL A 90 -10.66 -4.43 -10.68
C VAL A 90 -11.68 -3.33 -10.37
N LEU A 91 -12.83 -3.31 -11.01
CA LEU A 91 -13.89 -2.33 -10.73
C LEU A 91 -14.41 -2.49 -9.29
N LEU A 92 -14.73 -3.72 -8.87
CA LEU A 92 -15.18 -4.00 -7.51
C LEU A 92 -14.11 -3.68 -6.47
N ALA A 93 -12.85 -4.05 -6.72
CA ALA A 93 -11.72 -3.72 -5.85
C ALA A 93 -11.52 -2.21 -5.70
N SER A 94 -11.60 -1.47 -6.81
CA SER A 94 -11.45 0.00 -6.82
C SER A 94 -12.54 0.69 -5.99
N LEU A 95 -13.79 0.23 -6.11
CA LEU A 95 -14.90 0.71 -5.29
C LEU A 95 -14.70 0.33 -3.81
N ALA A 96 -14.30 -0.90 -3.53
CA ALA A 96 -14.05 -1.41 -2.18
C ALA A 96 -12.94 -0.63 -1.46
N ASN A 97 -11.83 -0.35 -2.15
CA ASN A 97 -10.66 0.34 -1.59
C ASN A 97 -10.98 1.78 -1.12
N THR A 98 -12.06 2.37 -1.59
CA THR A 98 -12.54 3.68 -1.14
C THR A 98 -13.13 3.64 0.29
N ALA A 99 -13.49 2.47 0.81
CA ALA A 99 -14.08 2.31 2.15
C ALA A 99 -13.15 2.83 3.26
N MET A 100 -11.85 2.51 3.19
CA MET A 100 -10.87 2.90 4.23
C MET A 100 -10.69 4.42 4.34
N PRO A 101 -10.40 5.17 3.26
CA PRO A 101 -10.35 6.63 3.32
C PRO A 101 -11.63 7.25 3.87
N GLN A 102 -12.81 6.74 3.49
CA GLN A 102 -14.08 7.22 3.99
C GLN A 102 -14.29 6.92 5.47
N LEU A 103 -13.82 5.76 5.95
CA LEU A 103 -13.85 5.41 7.37
C LEU A 103 -12.95 6.34 8.20
N PHE A 104 -11.74 6.67 7.70
CA PHE A 104 -10.87 7.64 8.36
C PHE A 104 -11.47 9.04 8.39
N ALA A 105 -12.11 9.46 7.30
CA ALA A 105 -12.78 10.76 7.24
C ALA A 105 -13.97 10.84 8.24
N LEU A 106 -14.80 9.78 8.28
CA LEU A 106 -15.90 9.70 9.25
C LEU A 106 -15.40 9.70 10.70
N ALA A 107 -14.30 8.98 10.96
CA ALA A 107 -13.68 8.92 12.27
C ALA A 107 -13.18 10.31 12.74
N ARG A 108 -12.61 11.09 11.82
CA ARG A 108 -12.18 12.46 12.09
C ARG A 108 -13.39 13.36 12.40
N GLU A 109 -14.43 13.32 11.55
CA GLU A 109 -15.67 14.09 11.78
C GLU A 109 -16.31 13.73 13.13
N TYR A 110 -16.30 12.45 13.49
CA TYR A 110 -16.81 12.01 14.80
C TYR A 110 -15.98 12.54 15.97
N ALA A 111 -14.64 12.51 15.85
CA ALA A 111 -13.75 13.01 16.89
C ALA A 111 -13.87 14.52 17.06
N ASP A 112 -13.97 15.29 15.96
CA ASP A 112 -14.18 16.73 15.96
C ASP A 112 -15.50 17.10 16.67
N ASN A 113 -16.58 16.34 16.41
CA ASN A 113 -17.90 16.58 17.02
C ASN A 113 -18.03 16.10 18.48
N SER A 114 -17.16 15.21 18.95
CA SER A 114 -17.24 14.61 20.29
C SER A 114 -16.21 15.12 21.28
N ALA A 115 -15.51 16.22 20.98
CA ALA A 115 -14.42 16.80 21.80
C ALA A 115 -13.32 15.77 22.17
N ARG A 116 -13.15 14.72 21.37
CA ARG A 116 -12.08 13.74 21.53
C ARG A 116 -10.82 14.21 20.80
N GLU A 117 -9.66 13.80 21.30
CA GLU A 117 -8.39 14.09 20.62
C GLU A 117 -8.33 13.37 19.27
N VAL A 118 -8.51 14.11 18.18
CA VAL A 118 -8.48 13.63 16.79
C VAL A 118 -7.20 12.87 16.47
N VAL A 119 -6.06 13.36 17.00
CA VAL A 119 -4.74 12.77 16.79
C VAL A 119 -4.67 11.36 17.38
N MET A 120 -5.11 11.20 18.64
CA MET A 120 -5.12 9.90 19.33
C MET A 120 -6.02 8.91 18.58
N PHE A 121 -7.21 9.34 18.20
CA PHE A 121 -8.18 8.48 17.52
C PHE A 121 -7.66 7.99 16.16
N SER A 122 -7.09 8.88 15.36
CA SER A 122 -6.46 8.53 14.07
C SER A 122 -5.26 7.61 14.25
N SER A 123 -4.46 7.83 15.31
CA SER A 123 -3.30 6.99 15.62
C SER A 123 -3.70 5.56 15.98
N VAL A 124 -4.76 5.39 16.77
CA VAL A 124 -5.31 4.07 17.12
C VAL A 124 -5.82 3.35 15.87
N MET A 125 -6.51 4.04 14.97
CA MET A 125 -6.98 3.44 13.71
C MET A 125 -5.82 2.99 12.82
N ARG A 126 -4.75 3.77 12.72
CA ARG A 126 -3.55 3.41 11.95
C ARG A 126 -2.83 2.21 12.57
N ALA A 127 -2.70 2.18 13.90
CA ALA A 127 -2.10 1.05 14.61
C ALA A 127 -2.86 -0.27 14.37
N GLN A 128 -4.21 -0.22 14.32
CA GLN A 128 -5.03 -1.37 13.96
C GLN A 128 -4.75 -1.87 12.54
N LEU A 129 -4.53 -0.96 11.60
CA LEU A 129 -4.18 -1.31 10.22
C LEU A 129 -2.80 -1.97 10.14
N SER A 130 -1.81 -1.40 10.83
CA SER A 130 -0.46 -1.98 10.91
C SER A 130 -0.50 -3.39 11.51
N LEU A 131 -1.26 -3.59 12.59
CA LEU A 131 -1.43 -4.93 13.19
C LEU A 131 -2.08 -5.92 12.21
N ALA A 132 -3.06 -5.47 11.42
CA ALA A 132 -3.66 -6.29 10.38
C ALA A 132 -2.64 -6.75 9.32
N TRP A 133 -1.69 -5.90 8.95
CA TRP A 133 -0.60 -6.25 8.02
C TRP A 133 0.49 -7.14 8.65
N VAL A 134 0.66 -7.14 9.96
CA VAL A 134 1.56 -8.09 10.65
C VAL A 134 0.98 -9.51 10.60
N ILE A 135 -0.32 -9.65 10.87
CA ILE A 135 -0.99 -10.94 11.01
C ILE A 135 -1.49 -11.46 9.65
N GLY A 136 -1.96 -10.55 8.80
CA GLY A 136 -2.66 -10.88 7.55
C GLY A 136 -1.85 -11.73 6.58
N PRO A 137 -0.64 -11.32 6.16
CA PRO A 137 0.13 -12.09 5.19
C PRO A 137 0.47 -13.52 5.63
N PRO A 138 0.99 -13.78 6.86
CA PRO A 138 1.21 -15.15 7.31
C PRO A 138 -0.07 -15.99 7.29
N LEU A 139 -1.19 -15.42 7.75
CA LEU A 139 -2.48 -16.08 7.74
C LEU A 139 -3.00 -16.33 6.32
N ALA A 140 -2.81 -15.37 5.41
CA ALA A 140 -3.23 -15.48 4.02
C ALA A 140 -2.53 -16.65 3.31
N PHE A 141 -1.21 -16.73 3.42
CA PHE A 141 -0.45 -17.83 2.83
C PHE A 141 -0.78 -19.16 3.50
N MET A 142 -0.96 -19.19 4.82
CA MET A 142 -1.37 -20.40 5.53
C MET A 142 -2.75 -20.91 5.02
N LEU A 143 -3.72 -20.02 4.89
CA LEU A 143 -5.06 -20.37 4.40
C LEU A 143 -5.03 -20.80 2.93
N ALA A 144 -4.38 -20.02 2.07
CA ALA A 144 -4.32 -20.30 0.64
C ALA A 144 -3.63 -21.64 0.34
N LEU A 145 -2.54 -21.95 1.03
CA LEU A 145 -1.73 -23.13 0.77
C LEU A 145 -2.30 -24.42 1.39
N ASN A 146 -2.93 -24.33 2.57
CA ASN A 146 -3.46 -25.50 3.25
C ASN A 146 -4.92 -25.80 2.85
N TYR A 147 -5.73 -24.78 2.58
CA TYR A 147 -7.17 -24.92 2.33
C TYR A 147 -7.59 -24.41 0.94
N GLY A 148 -6.67 -23.82 0.18
CA GLY A 148 -6.91 -23.25 -1.16
C GLY A 148 -7.38 -21.81 -1.14
N PHE A 149 -7.18 -21.15 -2.28
CA PHE A 149 -7.54 -19.74 -2.48
C PHE A 149 -9.05 -19.47 -2.35
N THR A 150 -9.89 -20.42 -2.79
CA THR A 150 -11.35 -20.31 -2.63
C THR A 150 -11.76 -20.13 -1.16
N VAL A 151 -11.17 -20.92 -0.25
CA VAL A 151 -11.45 -20.81 1.19
C VAL A 151 -10.91 -19.50 1.73
N MET A 152 -9.69 -19.11 1.38
CA MET A 152 -9.07 -17.87 1.83
C MET A 152 -9.92 -16.64 1.42
N PHE A 153 -10.33 -16.54 0.15
CA PHE A 153 -11.16 -15.43 -0.31
C PHE A 153 -12.57 -15.48 0.29
N SER A 154 -13.14 -16.67 0.54
CA SER A 154 -14.44 -16.82 1.21
C SER A 154 -14.38 -16.36 2.67
N ILE A 155 -13.27 -16.63 3.37
CA ILE A 155 -13.03 -16.12 4.74
C ILE A 155 -12.91 -14.58 4.69
N ALA A 156 -12.19 -14.02 3.72
CA ALA A 156 -12.12 -12.57 3.54
C ALA A 156 -13.51 -11.95 3.30
N ALA A 157 -14.34 -12.58 2.47
CA ALA A 157 -15.74 -12.17 2.26
C ALA A 157 -16.55 -12.23 3.56
N GLY A 158 -16.39 -13.26 4.36
CA GLY A 158 -17.01 -13.40 5.69
C GLY A 158 -16.61 -12.27 6.65
N ILE A 159 -15.32 -11.91 6.67
CA ILE A 159 -14.82 -10.80 7.50
C ILE A 159 -15.37 -9.45 7.00
N PHE A 160 -15.46 -9.23 5.69
CA PHE A 160 -16.12 -8.03 5.14
C PHE A 160 -17.61 -8.00 5.47
N THR A 161 -18.31 -9.15 5.45
CA THR A 161 -19.71 -9.24 5.83
C THR A 161 -19.90 -8.89 7.30
N LEU A 162 -19.05 -9.42 8.18
CA LEU A 162 -19.09 -9.06 9.60
C LEU A 162 -18.77 -7.56 9.81
N SER A 163 -17.81 -7.02 9.07
CA SER A 163 -17.52 -5.58 9.09
C SER A 163 -18.73 -4.75 8.64
N LEU A 164 -19.40 -5.18 7.57
CA LEU A 164 -20.62 -4.56 7.08
C LEU A 164 -21.73 -4.52 8.14
N VAL A 165 -21.97 -5.64 8.83
CA VAL A 165 -22.94 -5.74 9.90
C VAL A 165 -22.60 -4.77 11.04
N LEU A 166 -21.36 -4.75 11.49
CA LEU A 166 -20.91 -3.83 12.55
C LEU A 166 -21.06 -2.36 12.12
N ILE A 167 -20.72 -2.02 10.89
CA ILE A 167 -20.88 -0.66 10.35
C ILE A 167 -22.35 -0.28 10.27
N ALA A 168 -23.21 -1.20 9.81
CA ALA A 168 -24.63 -0.95 9.66
C ALA A 168 -25.36 -0.74 11.00
N PHE A 169 -24.92 -1.39 12.07
CA PHE A 169 -25.60 -1.31 13.36
C PHE A 169 -24.91 -0.39 14.38
N MET A 170 -23.58 -0.27 14.33
CA MET A 170 -22.82 0.41 15.39
C MET A 170 -22.21 1.75 14.96
N LEU A 171 -22.05 2.01 13.65
CA LEU A 171 -21.42 3.25 13.21
C LEU A 171 -22.42 4.40 13.25
N PRO A 172 -22.16 5.50 13.98
CA PRO A 172 -23.05 6.66 14.02
C PRO A 172 -23.10 7.35 12.65
N SER A 173 -24.26 7.89 12.29
CA SER A 173 -24.34 8.89 11.24
C SER A 173 -23.91 10.22 11.82
N VAL A 174 -22.84 10.80 11.30
CA VAL A 174 -22.31 12.10 11.75
C VAL A 174 -22.74 13.17 10.75
N ALA A 175 -23.35 14.25 11.26
CA ALA A 175 -23.63 15.42 10.44
C ALA A 175 -22.30 16.04 9.97
N ARG A 176 -22.23 16.34 8.69
CA ARG A 176 -21.01 16.90 8.09
C ARG A 176 -20.78 18.33 8.57
N VAL A 177 -19.57 18.59 9.05
CA VAL A 177 -19.07 19.96 9.18
C VAL A 177 -18.55 20.37 7.80
N GLU A 178 -19.17 21.35 7.16
CA GLU A 178 -18.64 21.96 5.94
C GLU A 178 -17.32 22.63 6.27
N LEU A 179 -16.22 21.93 6.04
CA LEU A 179 -14.91 22.56 5.98
C LEU A 179 -14.87 23.40 4.71
N PRO A 180 -14.43 24.67 4.76
CA PRO A 180 -14.19 25.45 3.56
C PRO A 180 -13.32 24.61 2.62
N SER A 181 -13.75 24.43 1.38
CA SER A 181 -12.93 23.79 0.36
C SER A 181 -11.65 24.60 0.23
N GLU A 182 -10.56 24.12 0.84
CA GLU A 182 -9.23 24.63 0.50
C GLU A 182 -9.11 24.42 -1.01
N ASN A 183 -9.18 25.55 -1.71
CA ASN A 183 -9.12 25.64 -3.15
C ASN A 183 -8.05 24.69 -3.68
N ALA A 184 -8.42 23.84 -4.62
CA ALA A 184 -7.53 23.05 -5.47
C ALA A 184 -6.53 23.92 -6.29
N LEU A 185 -6.45 25.19 -5.99
CA LEU A 185 -5.78 26.28 -6.66
C LEU A 185 -4.31 26.40 -6.27
N SER A 186 -3.50 25.37 -6.22
CA SER A 186 -2.05 25.62 -6.26
C SER A 186 -1.14 24.42 -6.42
N MET A 187 -1.55 23.39 -7.14
CA MET A 187 -0.55 22.40 -7.61
C MET A 187 0.54 23.05 -8.46
N GLN A 188 0.22 24.15 -9.19
CA GLN A 188 1.15 24.83 -10.08
C GLN A 188 2.39 25.44 -9.39
N GLY A 189 2.25 25.94 -8.17
CA GLY A 189 3.39 26.54 -7.46
C GLY A 189 4.38 25.57 -6.85
N GLY A 190 3.99 24.34 -6.55
CA GLY A 190 4.88 23.29 -6.00
C GLY A 190 5.77 22.63 -7.06
N TRP A 191 5.26 22.43 -8.26
CA TRP A 191 6.01 21.86 -9.38
C TRP A 191 7.16 22.74 -9.89
N GLN A 192 7.17 24.02 -9.60
CA GLN A 192 8.26 24.92 -10.00
C GLN A 192 9.52 24.71 -9.14
N ASP A 193 9.38 24.21 -7.90
CA ASP A 193 10.52 23.92 -7.04
C ASP A 193 11.23 22.64 -7.48
N SER A 194 12.53 22.74 -7.73
CA SER A 194 13.39 21.63 -8.11
C SER A 194 13.44 20.54 -7.03
N ASP A 195 13.45 20.92 -5.75
CA ASP A 195 13.51 19.98 -4.63
C ASP A 195 12.23 19.18 -4.49
N VAL A 196 11.07 19.82 -4.69
CA VAL A 196 9.76 19.12 -4.68
C VAL A 196 9.68 18.12 -5.83
N ARG A 197 10.10 18.49 -7.04
CA ARG A 197 10.12 17.55 -8.19
C ARG A 197 11.07 16.38 -7.94
N MET A 198 12.24 16.68 -7.41
CA MET A 198 13.26 15.66 -7.12
C MET A 198 12.78 14.69 -6.05
N LEU A 199 12.15 15.19 -4.99
CA LEU A 199 11.55 14.35 -3.94
C LEU A 199 10.39 13.52 -4.50
N PHE A 200 9.56 14.09 -5.39
CA PHE A 200 8.47 13.34 -6.02
C PHE A 200 9.00 12.17 -6.86
N ILE A 201 10.03 12.39 -7.68
CA ILE A 201 10.64 11.33 -8.48
C ILE A 201 11.29 10.29 -7.57
N ALA A 202 12.07 10.71 -6.58
CA ALA A 202 12.70 9.80 -5.62
C ALA A 202 11.66 8.95 -4.89
N SER A 203 10.59 9.57 -4.37
CA SER A 203 9.49 8.87 -3.71
C SER A 203 8.79 7.89 -4.65
N THR A 204 8.51 8.29 -5.89
CA THR A 204 7.95 7.40 -6.91
C THR A 204 8.83 6.17 -7.14
N LEU A 205 10.14 6.34 -7.27
CA LEU A 205 11.08 5.23 -7.45
C LEU A 205 11.14 4.32 -6.23
N MET A 206 11.10 4.86 -5.01
CA MET A 206 11.06 4.06 -3.77
C MET A 206 9.81 3.17 -3.73
N TRP A 207 8.64 3.73 -4.03
CA TRP A 207 7.39 2.99 -4.05
C TRP A 207 7.31 2.01 -5.23
N THR A 208 7.96 2.31 -6.35
CA THR A 208 8.14 1.37 -7.46
C THR A 208 8.93 0.15 -6.99
N CYS A 209 10.08 0.34 -6.35
CA CYS A 209 10.88 -0.75 -5.81
C CYS A 209 10.10 -1.62 -4.83
N ASN A 210 9.43 -1.00 -3.86
CA ASN A 210 8.66 -1.71 -2.87
C ASN A 210 7.52 -2.53 -3.49
N THR A 211 6.79 -1.95 -4.44
CA THR A 211 5.67 -2.63 -5.10
C THR A 211 6.16 -3.76 -6.01
N MET A 212 7.24 -3.55 -6.77
CA MET A 212 7.85 -4.62 -7.58
C MET A 212 8.24 -5.81 -6.69
N TYR A 213 8.84 -5.55 -5.52
CA TYR A 213 9.18 -6.58 -4.54
C TYR A 213 7.93 -7.32 -4.02
N ILE A 214 6.87 -6.60 -3.65
CA ILE A 214 5.63 -7.21 -3.14
C ILE A 214 4.98 -8.12 -4.19
N ILE A 215 4.98 -7.71 -5.45
CA ILE A 215 4.40 -8.49 -6.56
C ILE A 215 5.25 -9.72 -6.86
N ASP A 216 6.57 -9.55 -6.95
CA ASP A 216 7.49 -10.55 -7.49
C ASP A 216 7.94 -11.57 -6.44
N MET A 217 8.12 -11.17 -5.19
CA MET A 217 8.74 -11.99 -4.15
C MET A 217 8.03 -13.34 -3.94
N PRO A 218 6.68 -13.45 -3.87
CA PRO A 218 6.03 -14.74 -3.73
C PRO A 218 6.27 -15.65 -4.94
N LEU A 219 6.33 -15.08 -6.13
CA LEU A 219 6.59 -15.81 -7.39
C LEU A 219 8.04 -16.29 -7.45
N TRP A 220 8.99 -15.42 -7.13
CA TRP A 220 10.42 -15.74 -7.11
C TRP A 220 10.77 -16.85 -6.10
N ILE A 221 10.26 -16.75 -4.88
CA ILE A 221 10.44 -17.78 -3.85
C ILE A 221 9.95 -19.14 -4.33
N SER A 222 8.78 -19.16 -4.96
CA SER A 222 8.09 -20.35 -5.41
C SER A 222 8.71 -20.97 -6.65
N SER A 223 8.98 -20.15 -7.69
CA SER A 223 9.34 -20.64 -9.02
C SER A 223 10.83 -20.80 -9.25
N GLU A 224 11.66 -19.94 -8.66
CA GLU A 224 13.11 -19.93 -8.92
C GLU A 224 13.92 -20.41 -7.71
N LEU A 225 13.55 -20.04 -6.49
CA LEU A 225 14.29 -20.49 -5.31
C LEU A 225 13.85 -21.88 -4.83
N GLY A 226 12.67 -22.36 -5.22
CA GLY A 226 12.13 -23.65 -4.77
C GLY A 226 11.92 -23.71 -3.25
N LEU A 227 11.79 -22.54 -2.58
CA LEU A 227 11.55 -22.44 -1.16
C LEU A 227 10.05 -22.55 -0.85
N PRO A 228 9.67 -22.93 0.38
CA PRO A 228 8.27 -23.03 0.75
C PRO A 228 7.52 -21.70 0.57
N ASP A 229 6.39 -21.70 -0.13
CA ASP A 229 5.60 -20.50 -0.41
C ASP A 229 5.15 -19.75 0.85
N LYS A 230 4.91 -20.47 1.95
CA LYS A 230 4.59 -19.89 3.26
C LYS A 230 5.65 -18.92 3.77
N LEU A 231 6.90 -19.05 3.30
CA LEU A 231 7.98 -18.12 3.63
C LEU A 231 7.65 -16.69 3.19
N ALA A 232 6.98 -16.51 2.05
CA ALA A 232 6.57 -15.18 1.57
C ALA A 232 5.66 -14.47 2.60
N GLY A 233 4.72 -15.19 3.19
CA GLY A 233 3.85 -14.65 4.25
C GLY A 233 4.63 -14.25 5.50
N PHE A 234 5.58 -15.08 5.93
CA PHE A 234 6.44 -14.76 7.08
C PHE A 234 7.35 -13.57 6.81
N LEU A 235 7.94 -13.45 5.61
CA LEU A 235 8.75 -12.30 5.23
C LEU A 235 7.95 -11.00 5.28
N MET A 236 6.76 -10.97 4.70
CA MET A 236 5.88 -9.79 4.72
C MET A 236 5.40 -9.44 6.14
N GLY A 237 4.99 -10.43 6.91
CA GLY A 237 4.56 -10.24 8.31
C GLY A 237 5.69 -9.74 9.20
N THR A 238 6.91 -10.29 9.04
CA THR A 238 8.10 -9.83 9.77
C THR A 238 8.47 -8.40 9.39
N ALA A 239 8.47 -8.06 8.09
CA ALA A 239 8.70 -6.69 7.64
C ALA A 239 7.71 -5.72 8.28
N ALA A 240 6.40 -6.01 8.20
CA ALA A 240 5.36 -5.17 8.80
C ALA A 240 5.49 -5.05 10.33
N GLY A 241 5.88 -6.12 11.01
CA GLY A 241 6.12 -6.11 12.46
C GLY A 241 7.32 -5.24 12.86
N LEU A 242 8.42 -5.32 12.11
CA LEU A 242 9.62 -4.52 12.34
C LEU A 242 9.46 -3.06 11.87
N GLU A 243 8.56 -2.79 10.92
CA GLU A 243 8.25 -1.44 10.44
C GLU A 243 7.70 -0.55 11.56
N ILE A 244 6.88 -1.10 12.47
CA ILE A 244 6.28 -0.34 13.57
C ILE A 244 7.35 0.31 14.47
N PRO A 245 8.30 -0.44 15.06
CA PRO A 245 9.37 0.18 15.84
C PRO A 245 10.28 1.09 15.00
N ALA A 246 10.53 0.77 13.72
CA ALA A 246 11.30 1.63 12.84
C ALA A 246 10.63 3.00 12.64
N MET A 247 9.30 3.06 12.43
CA MET A 247 8.53 4.30 12.34
C MET A 247 8.58 5.11 13.64
N ILE A 248 8.44 4.46 14.81
CA ILE A 248 8.48 5.13 16.11
C ILE A 248 9.86 5.75 16.35
N LEU A 249 10.93 4.98 16.11
CA LEU A 249 12.31 5.46 16.25
C LEU A 249 12.58 6.61 15.26
N ALA A 250 12.12 6.50 14.01
CA ALA A 250 12.26 7.56 13.03
C ALA A 250 11.57 8.85 13.50
N GLY A 251 10.34 8.76 14.00
CA GLY A 251 9.61 9.91 14.54
C GLY A 251 10.30 10.56 15.74
N TYR A 252 10.97 9.77 16.58
CA TYR A 252 11.75 10.28 17.72
C TYR A 252 13.03 10.99 17.26
N TYR A 253 13.77 10.37 16.34
CA TYR A 253 15.08 10.87 15.93
C TYR A 253 15.04 11.94 14.84
N VAL A 254 13.93 12.09 14.10
CA VAL A 254 13.81 13.06 13.01
C VAL A 254 14.08 14.50 13.45
N LYS A 255 13.68 14.86 14.68
CA LYS A 255 13.93 16.20 15.26
C LYS A 255 15.42 16.48 15.46
N ARG A 256 16.23 15.44 15.72
CA ARG A 256 17.66 15.57 15.99
C ARG A 256 18.50 15.52 14.71
N TYR A 257 18.16 14.66 13.78
CA TYR A 257 18.99 14.36 12.59
C TYR A 257 18.48 15.02 11.30
N GLY A 258 17.29 15.58 11.30
CA GLY A 258 16.65 16.15 10.12
C GLY A 258 16.02 15.09 9.20
N LYS A 259 15.07 15.53 8.37
CA LYS A 259 14.28 14.63 7.49
C LYS A 259 15.15 14.06 6.36
N ARG A 260 15.99 14.88 5.75
CA ARG A 260 16.90 14.46 4.68
C ARG A 260 17.79 13.31 5.10
N ARG A 261 18.49 13.42 6.23
CA ARG A 261 19.40 12.37 6.70
C ARG A 261 18.65 11.08 7.01
N MET A 262 17.49 11.19 7.66
CA MET A 262 16.66 10.02 7.95
C MET A 262 16.19 9.32 6.66
N MET A 263 15.75 10.07 5.66
CA MET A 263 15.35 9.52 4.37
C MET A 263 16.53 8.90 3.60
N VAL A 264 17.70 9.52 3.63
CA VAL A 264 18.92 8.93 3.02
C VAL A 264 19.29 7.61 3.70
N ILE A 265 19.21 7.53 5.02
CA ILE A 265 19.43 6.28 5.78
C ILE A 265 18.40 5.22 5.36
N ALA A 266 17.13 5.61 5.25
CA ALA A 266 16.06 4.71 4.83
C ALA A 266 16.31 4.14 3.43
N VAL A 267 16.61 4.99 2.46
CA VAL A 267 16.84 4.54 1.08
C VAL A 267 18.14 3.73 0.97
N ALA A 268 19.18 4.08 1.74
CA ALA A 268 20.39 3.27 1.82
C ALA A 268 20.10 1.87 2.39
N ALA A 269 19.26 1.77 3.42
CA ALA A 269 18.78 0.47 3.91
C ALA A 269 18.00 -0.29 2.82
N GLY A 270 17.16 0.39 2.03
CA GLY A 270 16.49 -0.20 0.87
C GLY A 270 17.48 -0.74 -0.18
N VAL A 271 18.54 0.02 -0.50
CA VAL A 271 19.60 -0.44 -1.41
C VAL A 271 20.28 -1.70 -0.85
N LEU A 272 20.61 -1.72 0.43
CA LEU A 272 21.20 -2.90 1.08
C LEU A 272 20.24 -4.09 1.05
N PHE A 273 18.96 -3.86 1.28
CA PHE A 273 17.92 -4.89 1.20
C PHE A 273 17.84 -5.50 -0.19
N TYR A 274 17.60 -4.70 -1.21
CA TYR A 274 17.44 -5.19 -2.58
C TYR A 274 18.70 -5.81 -3.17
N THR A 275 19.86 -5.23 -2.88
CA THR A 275 21.14 -5.82 -3.25
C THR A 275 21.39 -7.13 -2.50
N GLY A 276 21.01 -7.18 -1.22
CA GLY A 276 21.11 -8.39 -0.41
C GLY A 276 20.30 -9.55 -0.96
N LEU A 277 19.10 -9.29 -1.52
CA LEU A 277 18.28 -10.33 -2.16
C LEU A 277 18.96 -10.97 -3.38
N ILE A 278 19.86 -10.27 -4.06
CA ILE A 278 20.61 -10.81 -5.20
C ILE A 278 21.65 -11.84 -4.74
N PHE A 279 22.29 -11.62 -3.60
CA PHE A 279 23.43 -12.42 -3.14
C PHE A 279 23.07 -13.46 -2.07
N PHE A 280 21.94 -13.29 -1.37
CA PHE A 280 21.59 -14.13 -0.22
C PHE A 280 20.18 -14.73 -0.39
N ASN A 281 20.13 -16.03 -0.67
CA ASN A 281 18.90 -16.74 -1.01
C ASN A 281 18.44 -17.77 0.05
N SER A 282 19.15 -17.89 1.17
CA SER A 282 18.73 -18.78 2.25
C SER A 282 17.54 -18.20 3.03
N PRO A 283 16.61 -19.03 3.56
CA PRO A 283 15.47 -18.55 4.35
C PRO A 283 15.85 -17.64 5.51
N MET A 284 16.93 -17.97 6.22
CA MET A 284 17.44 -17.17 7.34
C MET A 284 17.95 -15.82 6.88
N ALA A 285 18.69 -15.78 5.76
CA ALA A 285 19.20 -14.52 5.20
C ALA A 285 18.04 -13.63 4.71
N LEU A 286 17.05 -14.19 4.03
CA LEU A 286 15.86 -13.47 3.59
C LEU A 286 15.07 -12.87 4.77
N MET A 287 14.96 -13.61 5.87
CA MET A 287 14.35 -13.11 7.12
C MET A 287 15.16 -11.97 7.74
N THR A 288 16.49 -12.12 7.80
CA THR A 288 17.38 -11.08 8.37
C THR A 288 17.35 -9.80 7.53
N LEU A 289 17.29 -9.93 6.21
CA LEU A 289 17.18 -8.79 5.30
C LEU A 289 15.89 -7.98 5.51
N GLN A 290 14.82 -8.56 6.09
CA GLN A 290 13.59 -7.82 6.40
C GLN A 290 13.83 -6.68 7.41
N LEU A 291 14.91 -6.71 8.19
CA LEU A 291 15.27 -5.58 9.05
C LEU A 291 15.58 -4.32 8.22
N PHE A 292 16.33 -4.47 7.14
CA PHE A 292 16.64 -3.35 6.23
C PHE A 292 15.39 -2.89 5.47
N ASN A 293 14.55 -3.82 5.04
CA ASN A 293 13.26 -3.51 4.41
C ASN A 293 12.34 -2.72 5.35
N ALA A 294 12.23 -3.12 6.61
CA ALA A 294 11.42 -2.45 7.62
C ALA A 294 11.93 -1.03 7.92
N VAL A 295 13.24 -0.83 8.01
CA VAL A 295 13.84 0.51 8.16
C VAL A 295 13.53 1.37 6.93
N PHE A 296 13.67 0.80 5.73
CA PHE A 296 13.36 1.50 4.48
C PHE A 296 11.90 1.97 4.46
N ILE A 297 10.94 1.05 4.54
CA ILE A 297 9.52 1.38 4.41
C ILE A 297 9.02 2.18 5.62
N GLY A 298 9.41 1.82 6.83
CA GLY A 298 8.97 2.51 8.05
C GLY A 298 9.34 3.99 8.05
N ILE A 299 10.54 4.33 7.63
CA ILE A 299 10.98 5.73 7.56
C ILE A 299 10.34 6.45 6.35
N VAL A 300 10.32 5.83 5.16
CA VAL A 300 9.73 6.45 3.96
C VAL A 300 8.24 6.73 4.16
N ALA A 301 7.49 5.78 4.69
CA ALA A 301 6.07 5.97 4.97
C ALA A 301 5.81 6.97 6.11
N GLY A 302 6.66 6.96 7.15
CA GLY A 302 6.50 7.82 8.32
C GLY A 302 6.92 9.28 8.10
N ILE A 303 8.01 9.51 7.38
CA ILE A 303 8.64 10.83 7.24
C ILE A 303 8.39 11.44 5.85
N GLY A 304 8.19 10.63 4.82
CA GLY A 304 8.09 11.12 3.44
C GLY A 304 7.06 12.22 3.26
N MET A 305 5.84 12.02 3.74
CA MET A 305 4.77 13.03 3.67
C MET A 305 5.15 14.33 4.39
N LEU A 306 5.77 14.23 5.57
CA LEU A 306 6.19 15.40 6.35
C LEU A 306 7.27 16.21 5.63
N TRP A 307 8.15 15.55 4.90
CA TRP A 307 9.18 16.24 4.13
C TRP A 307 8.60 17.01 2.95
N PHE A 308 7.61 16.46 2.25
CA PHE A 308 6.84 17.21 1.25
C PHE A 308 6.16 18.45 1.85
N GLN A 309 5.56 18.31 3.04
CA GLN A 309 4.90 19.43 3.71
C GLN A 309 5.87 20.56 4.10
N ASP A 310 7.08 20.21 4.54
CA ASP A 310 8.10 21.22 4.88
C ASP A 310 8.68 21.93 3.65
N LEU A 311 8.83 21.21 2.52
CA LEU A 311 9.23 21.82 1.24
C LEU A 311 8.15 22.73 0.66
N MET A 312 6.90 22.60 1.11
CA MET A 312 5.75 23.35 0.63
C MET A 312 5.01 24.06 1.78
N PRO A 313 5.65 25.01 2.47
CA PRO A 313 5.05 25.69 3.64
C PRO A 313 3.75 26.41 3.24
N GLY A 314 2.72 26.27 4.08
CA GLY A 314 1.39 26.82 3.81
C GLY A 314 0.54 26.04 2.81
N ARG A 315 1.02 24.90 2.30
CA ARG A 315 0.34 24.09 1.29
C ARG A 315 0.29 22.60 1.68
N ALA A 316 -0.03 22.31 2.93
CA ALA A 316 -0.01 20.94 3.46
C ALA A 316 -0.89 19.97 2.68
N GLY A 317 -2.06 20.41 2.20
CA GLY A 317 -2.95 19.59 1.38
C GLY A 317 -2.33 19.21 0.03
N ALA A 318 -1.74 20.17 -0.69
CA ALA A 318 -1.05 19.90 -1.96
C ALA A 318 0.17 18.99 -1.77
N ALA A 319 0.95 19.17 -0.71
CA ALA A 319 2.09 18.35 -0.34
C ALA A 319 1.67 16.89 -0.07
N THR A 320 0.60 16.70 0.70
CA THR A 320 0.03 15.37 0.96
C THR A 320 -0.46 14.70 -0.32
N THR A 321 -1.09 15.46 -1.21
CA THR A 321 -1.53 14.97 -2.52
C THR A 321 -0.35 14.54 -3.39
N LEU A 322 0.74 15.31 -3.44
CA LEU A 322 1.94 14.93 -4.18
C LEU A 322 2.57 13.65 -3.63
N PHE A 323 2.66 13.52 -2.31
CA PHE A 323 3.15 12.28 -1.69
C PHE A 323 2.27 11.07 -2.08
N THR A 324 0.95 11.19 -1.97
CA THR A 324 0.01 10.12 -2.34
C THR A 324 0.10 9.79 -3.83
N ASN A 325 0.23 10.80 -4.69
CA ASN A 325 0.39 10.59 -6.13
C ASN A 325 1.73 9.90 -6.46
N SER A 326 2.81 10.18 -5.71
CA SER A 326 4.07 9.47 -5.88
C SER A 326 3.94 7.97 -5.56
N ILE A 327 3.17 7.61 -4.54
CA ILE A 327 2.84 6.21 -4.22
C ILE A 327 2.08 5.57 -5.38
N SER A 328 1.00 6.21 -5.82
CA SER A 328 0.14 5.69 -6.89
C SER A 328 0.90 5.53 -8.21
N THR A 329 1.72 6.51 -8.57
CA THR A 329 2.58 6.45 -9.77
C THR A 329 3.59 5.31 -9.64
N GLY A 330 4.17 5.12 -8.45
CA GLY A 330 5.09 4.02 -8.17
C GLY A 330 4.42 2.65 -8.37
N VAL A 331 3.20 2.47 -7.89
CA VAL A 331 2.44 1.21 -8.08
C VAL A 331 2.14 0.95 -9.56
N ILE A 332 1.74 1.99 -10.31
CA ILE A 332 1.47 1.86 -11.76
C ILE A 332 2.73 1.43 -12.51
N LEU A 333 3.86 2.09 -12.26
CA LEU A 333 5.14 1.75 -12.91
C LEU A 333 5.62 0.36 -12.52
N ALA A 334 5.49 0.00 -11.25
CA ALA A 334 5.94 -1.29 -10.72
C ALA A 334 5.30 -2.46 -11.45
N GLY A 335 4.00 -2.44 -11.68
CA GLY A 335 3.29 -3.54 -12.35
C GLY A 335 3.83 -3.78 -13.76
N VAL A 336 3.91 -2.72 -14.59
CA VAL A 336 4.41 -2.85 -15.96
C VAL A 336 5.88 -3.27 -15.99
N ILE A 337 6.74 -2.63 -15.19
CA ILE A 337 8.18 -2.90 -15.19
C ILE A 337 8.45 -4.32 -14.70
N GLN A 338 7.89 -4.71 -13.55
CA GLN A 338 8.06 -6.06 -13.00
C GLN A 338 7.58 -7.11 -13.98
N GLY A 339 6.35 -6.96 -14.52
CA GLY A 339 5.76 -7.92 -15.43
C GLY A 339 6.56 -8.10 -16.73
N ALA A 340 7.03 -6.99 -17.33
CA ALA A 340 7.83 -7.03 -18.56
C ALA A 340 9.19 -7.70 -18.33
N ILE A 341 9.85 -7.39 -17.20
CA ILE A 341 11.17 -7.96 -16.89
C ILE A 341 11.05 -9.44 -16.53
N ALA A 342 10.12 -9.79 -15.65
CA ALA A 342 9.91 -11.19 -15.26
C ALA A 342 9.53 -12.08 -16.45
N GLN A 343 8.74 -11.56 -17.41
CA GLN A 343 8.36 -12.27 -18.63
C GLN A 343 9.55 -12.52 -19.56
N SER A 344 10.48 -11.55 -19.65
CA SER A 344 11.57 -11.60 -20.64
C SER A 344 12.85 -12.24 -20.11
N TRP A 345 13.16 -12.04 -18.82
CA TRP A 345 14.44 -12.42 -18.20
C TRP A 345 14.31 -13.20 -16.88
N GLY A 346 13.08 -13.55 -16.46
CA GLY A 346 12.80 -14.27 -15.23
C GLY A 346 12.70 -13.35 -14.00
N HIS A 347 12.27 -13.94 -12.89
CA HIS A 347 12.03 -13.21 -11.63
C HIS A 347 13.33 -12.68 -11.01
N PHE A 348 14.43 -13.40 -11.12
CA PHE A 348 15.72 -12.95 -10.57
C PHE A 348 16.20 -11.64 -11.20
N ALA A 349 15.94 -11.41 -12.49
CA ALA A 349 16.30 -10.16 -13.18
C ALA A 349 15.56 -8.93 -12.60
N VAL A 350 14.38 -9.12 -12.03
CA VAL A 350 13.61 -8.05 -11.40
C VAL A 350 14.40 -7.42 -10.25
N TYR A 351 15.11 -8.21 -9.44
CA TYR A 351 15.89 -7.71 -8.30
C TYR A 351 17.10 -6.87 -8.72
N TRP A 352 17.73 -7.19 -9.84
CA TRP A 352 18.79 -6.34 -10.42
C TRP A 352 18.24 -4.97 -10.82
N VAL A 353 17.07 -4.93 -11.44
CA VAL A 353 16.43 -3.66 -11.83
C VAL A 353 16.00 -2.87 -10.59
N ILE A 354 15.40 -3.54 -9.59
CA ILE A 354 15.04 -2.88 -8.32
C ILE A 354 16.29 -2.30 -7.64
N ALA A 355 17.41 -3.02 -7.61
CA ALA A 355 18.65 -2.54 -7.02
C ALA A 355 19.16 -1.28 -7.73
N VAL A 356 19.15 -1.27 -9.07
CA VAL A 356 19.53 -0.06 -9.84
C VAL A 356 18.60 1.10 -9.56
N ILE A 357 17.27 0.89 -9.58
CA ILE A 357 16.29 1.94 -9.31
C ILE A 357 16.47 2.48 -7.87
N SER A 358 16.74 1.63 -6.90
CA SER A 358 16.95 2.06 -5.51
C SER A 358 18.22 2.91 -5.33
N VAL A 359 19.29 2.61 -6.08
CA VAL A 359 20.51 3.45 -6.09
C VAL A 359 20.22 4.83 -6.70
N VAL A 360 19.45 4.88 -7.80
CA VAL A 360 19.02 6.16 -8.39
C VAL A 360 18.16 6.96 -7.41
N ALA A 361 17.23 6.29 -6.72
CA ALA A 361 16.41 6.90 -5.69
C ALA A 361 17.26 7.47 -4.54
N LEU A 362 18.30 6.74 -4.11
CA LEU A 362 19.24 7.20 -3.08
C LEU A 362 19.96 8.49 -3.51
N PHE A 363 20.47 8.50 -4.75
CA PHE A 363 21.17 9.66 -5.29
C PHE A 363 20.26 10.90 -5.38
N LEU A 364 19.01 10.74 -5.84
CA LEU A 364 18.04 11.82 -5.90
C LEU A 364 17.67 12.32 -4.50
N THR A 365 17.39 11.40 -3.56
CA THR A 365 17.08 11.73 -2.16
C THR A 365 18.19 12.53 -1.50
N ALA A 366 19.45 12.17 -1.75
CA ALA A 366 20.61 12.88 -1.20
C ALA A 366 20.80 14.30 -1.75
N LYS A 367 20.21 14.61 -2.91
CA LYS A 367 20.29 15.95 -3.54
C LYS A 367 19.19 16.90 -3.07
N VAL A 368 18.07 16.40 -2.56
CA VAL A 368 16.98 17.25 -2.03
C VAL A 368 17.49 18.01 -0.81
N LYS A 369 17.14 19.29 -0.71
CA LYS A 369 17.61 20.12 0.39
C LYS A 369 16.99 19.72 1.74
N ASP A 370 17.72 19.92 2.81
CA ASP A 370 17.26 19.78 4.19
C ASP A 370 16.44 21.02 4.58
N VAL A 371 15.26 20.81 5.19
CA VAL A 371 14.33 21.88 5.60
C VAL A 371 13.92 21.65 7.04
#